data_e7404742aceaf073904b95a1631f498b
#
_entry.id   e7404742aceaf073904b95a1631f498b
#
_cell.length_a   1.000
_cell.length_b   1.000
_cell.length_c   1.000
_cell.angle_alpha   90.00
_cell.angle_beta   90.00
_cell.angle_gamma   90.00
#
_symmetry.space_group_name_H-M   'P 1'
#
loop_
_entity.id
_entity.type
_entity.pdbx_description
1 polymer ?
#
loop_
_entity_poly.entity_id
_entity_poly.type
_entity_poly.pdbx_seq_one_letter_code
_entity_poly.pdbx_strand_id
1 'polypeptide(L)'
;EDVTYVKRKSDFNLKDGVTANDQEDGNITSKVTILDDGGFSSDKVGEYTVVYKVIDKDLNSVTKERKIIVYGKSEYLSDMNWISAQSGWRSVIKDKAVGTNDKIKLNIDGSVKTFDKGFGAATNAEIVYDLEGQYDYFTTYVGTDKNFDMDSTTIKFRILADGKEVYKSDVIRKDTPAEFVSLDIKVYLNSLLVKKEFMIRFKILNLKVLLIV
;
A
#
# COMPACT_ATOMS: atom_id res chain seq x y z
N GLU A 1 -5.88 9.34 -6.42
CA GLU A 1 -5.28 10.38 -5.56
C GLU A 1 -3.84 10.00 -5.25
N ASP A 2 -2.91 10.90 -5.48
CA ASP A 2 -1.48 10.63 -5.31
C ASP A 2 -1.12 10.81 -3.82
N VAL A 3 -0.88 9.70 -3.10
CA VAL A 3 -0.59 9.70 -1.67
C VAL A 3 0.88 9.37 -1.45
N THR A 4 1.56 10.18 -0.64
CA THR A 4 2.96 9.95 -0.25
C THR A 4 3.08 9.80 1.26
N TYR A 5 3.78 8.76 1.68
CA TYR A 5 4.05 8.48 3.09
C TYR A 5 5.45 8.94 3.47
N VAL A 6 5.54 9.77 4.49
CA VAL A 6 6.78 10.38 4.99
C VAL A 6 6.97 10.00 6.45
N LYS A 7 8.10 9.39 6.79
CA LYS A 7 8.39 9.08 8.19
C LYS A 7 8.68 10.36 8.96
N ARG A 8 8.13 10.48 10.16
CA ARG A 8 8.37 11.64 11.01
C ARG A 8 9.87 11.89 11.22
N LYS A 9 10.28 13.15 11.13
CA LYS A 9 11.67 13.61 11.24
C LYS A 9 12.60 13.12 10.11
N SER A 10 12.06 12.59 9.01
CA SER A 10 12.88 12.37 7.83
C SER A 10 13.09 13.66 7.05
N ASP A 11 14.22 13.73 6.36
CA ASP A 11 14.44 14.76 5.36
C ASP A 11 13.61 14.43 4.13
N PHE A 12 12.68 15.30 3.78
CA PHE A 12 11.76 15.12 2.67
C PHE A 12 11.53 16.44 1.93
N ASN A 13 11.83 16.44 0.64
CA ASN A 13 11.58 17.59 -0.21
C ASN A 13 10.20 17.45 -0.89
N LEU A 14 9.35 18.46 -0.75
CA LEU A 14 8.00 18.45 -1.34
C LEU A 14 7.99 18.30 -2.86
N LYS A 15 9.08 18.64 -3.56
CA LYS A 15 9.20 18.47 -5.01
C LYS A 15 9.73 17.11 -5.44
N ASP A 16 10.13 16.23 -4.50
CA ASP A 16 10.62 14.90 -4.85
C ASP A 16 9.54 14.08 -5.57
N GLY A 17 9.92 13.51 -6.73
CA GLY A 17 9.03 12.72 -7.58
C GLY A 17 7.97 13.54 -8.35
N VAL A 18 7.99 14.87 -8.24
CA VAL A 18 7.07 15.72 -9.02
C VAL A 18 7.66 15.96 -10.41
N THR A 19 6.88 15.70 -11.45
CA THR A 19 7.26 15.94 -12.85
C THR A 19 6.13 16.67 -13.59
N ALA A 20 6.49 17.47 -14.58
CA ALA A 20 5.56 18.11 -15.48
C ALA A 20 6.08 18.05 -16.91
N ASN A 21 5.22 17.61 -17.82
CA ASN A 21 5.49 17.58 -19.25
C ASN A 21 4.37 18.30 -19.99
N ASP A 22 4.74 19.09 -20.94
CA ASP A 22 3.86 19.75 -21.87
C ASP A 22 4.09 19.19 -23.28
N GLN A 23 3.06 19.22 -24.12
CA GLN A 23 3.14 18.63 -25.47
C GLN A 23 4.08 19.45 -26.40
N GLU A 24 4.10 20.75 -26.23
CA GLU A 24 4.85 21.69 -27.09
C GLU A 24 6.19 22.08 -26.47
N ASP A 25 6.20 22.32 -25.15
CA ASP A 25 7.37 22.72 -24.38
C ASP A 25 8.24 21.56 -23.90
N GLY A 26 7.75 20.32 -23.98
CA GLY A 26 8.44 19.15 -23.45
C GLY A 26 8.48 19.13 -21.92
N ASN A 27 9.63 18.80 -21.35
CA ASN A 27 9.78 18.73 -19.89
C ASN A 27 9.86 20.12 -19.26
N ILE A 28 8.83 20.49 -18.51
CA ILE A 28 8.73 21.75 -17.77
C ILE A 28 8.77 21.57 -16.24
N THR A 29 9.28 20.43 -15.76
CA THR A 29 9.37 20.09 -14.33
C THR A 29 10.04 21.20 -13.51
N SER A 30 11.07 21.87 -14.06
CA SER A 30 11.78 22.95 -13.37
C SER A 30 10.89 24.20 -13.09
N LYS A 31 9.80 24.36 -13.85
CA LYS A 31 8.84 25.47 -13.67
C LYS A 31 7.79 25.16 -12.59
N VAL A 32 7.74 23.92 -12.04
CA VAL A 32 6.79 23.58 -10.99
C VAL A 32 7.06 24.40 -9.74
N THR A 33 6.04 25.07 -9.25
CA THR A 33 6.04 25.81 -7.98
C THR A 33 5.08 25.17 -6.99
N ILE A 34 5.33 25.34 -5.70
CA ILE A 34 4.38 24.99 -4.64
C ILE A 34 3.53 26.23 -4.43
N LEU A 35 2.22 26.09 -4.66
CA LEU A 35 1.25 27.15 -4.45
C LEU A 35 0.82 27.21 -2.99
N ASP A 36 0.61 26.05 -2.38
CA ASP A 36 0.28 25.88 -0.97
C ASP A 36 0.94 24.60 -0.47
N ASP A 37 1.67 24.66 0.63
CA ASP A 37 2.31 23.51 1.26
C ASP A 37 1.39 22.79 2.28
N GLY A 38 0.18 23.32 2.51
CA GLY A 38 -0.78 22.78 3.46
C GLY A 38 -0.27 22.83 4.92
N GLY A 39 0.72 23.67 5.22
CA GLY A 39 1.39 23.71 6.52
C GLY A 39 2.23 22.48 6.80
N PHE A 40 2.81 21.86 5.77
CA PHE A 40 3.62 20.65 5.89
C PHE A 40 4.75 20.80 6.89
N SER A 41 4.87 19.79 7.75
CA SER A 41 6.00 19.62 8.65
C SER A 41 6.32 18.14 8.81
N SER A 42 7.55 17.75 8.49
CA SER A 42 8.00 16.37 8.74
C SER A 42 8.14 16.04 10.24
N ASP A 43 8.18 17.02 11.11
CA ASP A 43 8.26 16.82 12.56
C ASP A 43 6.93 16.44 13.22
N LYS A 44 5.82 16.70 12.55
CA LYS A 44 4.48 16.52 13.09
C LYS A 44 3.71 15.45 12.32
N VAL A 45 3.30 14.40 13.00
CA VAL A 45 2.38 13.38 12.45
C VAL A 45 1.07 14.04 12.03
N GLY A 46 0.61 13.74 10.81
CA GLY A 46 -0.61 14.33 10.27
C GLY A 46 -0.74 14.12 8.76
N GLU A 47 -1.85 14.61 8.25
CA GLU A 47 -2.16 14.65 6.82
C GLU A 47 -2.03 16.07 6.30
N TYR A 48 -1.38 16.23 5.17
CA TYR A 48 -1.10 17.51 4.54
C TYR A 48 -1.49 17.44 3.07
N THR A 49 -2.13 18.46 2.55
CA THR A 49 -2.44 18.59 1.13
C THR A 49 -1.54 19.68 0.54
N VAL A 50 -0.65 19.27 -0.36
CA VAL A 50 0.26 20.19 -1.05
C VAL A 50 -0.28 20.47 -2.44
N VAL A 51 -0.40 21.74 -2.80
CA VAL A 51 -0.89 22.20 -4.10
C VAL A 51 0.29 22.66 -4.93
N TYR A 52 0.50 22.03 -6.09
CA TYR A 52 1.49 22.42 -7.08
C TYR A 52 0.87 23.20 -8.21
N LYS A 53 1.65 24.10 -8.79
CA LYS A 53 1.29 24.83 -10.00
C LYS A 53 2.44 24.81 -10.99
N VAL A 54 2.12 24.66 -12.28
CA VAL A 54 3.05 24.84 -13.38
C VAL A 54 2.42 25.74 -14.42
N ILE A 55 3.25 26.52 -15.12
CA ILE A 55 2.83 27.41 -16.22
C ILE A 55 3.77 27.14 -17.40
N ASP A 56 3.20 26.92 -18.58
CA ASP A 56 3.93 26.77 -19.84
C ASP A 56 4.40 28.11 -20.42
N LYS A 57 4.95 28.11 -21.63
CA LYS A 57 5.40 29.34 -22.32
C LYS A 57 4.22 30.20 -22.84
N ASP A 58 3.11 29.54 -23.12
CA ASP A 58 1.90 30.21 -23.66
C ASP A 58 0.98 30.72 -22.54
N LEU A 59 1.47 30.68 -21.28
CA LEU A 59 0.78 31.11 -20.06
C LEU A 59 -0.41 30.25 -19.65
N ASN A 60 -0.57 29.04 -20.22
CA ASN A 60 -1.51 28.08 -19.69
C ASN A 60 -0.99 27.53 -18.35
N SER A 61 -1.89 27.28 -17.41
CA SER A 61 -1.49 26.80 -16.10
C SER A 61 -2.34 25.64 -15.63
N VAL A 62 -1.68 24.71 -14.94
CA VAL A 62 -2.31 23.55 -14.30
C VAL A 62 -1.94 23.53 -12.82
N THR A 63 -2.90 23.17 -11.99
CA THR A 63 -2.70 22.88 -10.57
C THR A 63 -2.99 21.41 -10.28
N LYS A 64 -2.23 20.81 -9.36
CA LYS A 64 -2.45 19.43 -8.89
C LYS A 64 -2.19 19.35 -7.41
N GLU A 65 -3.02 18.58 -6.72
CA GLU A 65 -2.88 18.27 -5.31
C GLU A 65 -2.15 16.95 -5.11
N ARG A 66 -1.36 16.89 -4.03
CA ARG A 66 -0.72 15.67 -3.52
C ARG A 66 -1.00 15.56 -2.04
N LYS A 67 -1.53 14.43 -1.60
CA LYS A 67 -1.70 14.14 -0.19
C LYS A 67 -0.40 13.57 0.39
N ILE A 68 0.09 14.17 1.48
CA ILE A 68 1.26 13.70 2.21
C ILE A 68 0.83 13.28 3.61
N ILE A 69 1.18 12.06 4.00
CA ILE A 69 0.89 11.49 5.31
C ILE A 69 2.20 11.34 6.06
N VAL A 70 2.41 12.16 7.09
CA VAL A 70 3.55 12.02 8.01
C VAL A 70 3.17 11.04 9.11
N TYR A 71 3.87 9.90 9.17
CA TYR A 71 3.62 8.85 10.16
C TYR A 71 4.74 8.76 11.20
N GLY A 72 4.37 8.35 12.44
CA GLY A 72 5.33 8.22 13.54
C GLY A 72 5.88 6.80 13.69
N LYS A 73 5.01 5.86 13.98
CA LYS A 73 5.32 4.43 14.15
C LYS A 73 4.93 3.68 12.88
N SER A 74 5.77 2.77 12.45
CA SER A 74 5.44 1.81 11.41
C SER A 74 6.03 0.46 11.76
N GLU A 75 5.29 -0.61 11.53
CA GLU A 75 5.70 -1.99 11.78
C GLU A 75 5.22 -2.87 10.63
N TYR A 76 5.99 -3.88 10.29
CA TYR A 76 5.54 -4.89 9.34
C TYR A 76 4.69 -5.93 10.07
N LEU A 77 3.52 -6.27 9.53
CA LEU A 77 2.69 -7.34 10.11
C LEU A 77 3.44 -8.67 10.17
N SER A 78 4.39 -8.90 9.27
CA SER A 78 5.22 -10.10 9.33
C SER A 78 6.15 -10.15 10.55
N ASP A 79 6.46 -9.00 11.17
CA ASP A 79 7.23 -8.93 12.41
C ASP A 79 6.33 -9.08 13.67
N MET A 80 5.02 -8.94 13.51
CA MET A 80 4.04 -9.05 14.60
C MET A 80 3.54 -10.50 14.76
N ASN A 81 2.92 -10.78 15.89
CA ASN A 81 2.21 -12.04 16.11
C ASN A 81 0.79 -11.96 15.52
N TRP A 82 0.42 -12.92 14.70
CA TRP A 82 -0.96 -13.08 14.26
C TRP A 82 -1.82 -13.79 15.32
N ILE A 83 -3.12 -13.54 15.33
CA ILE A 83 -4.08 -14.35 16.10
C ILE A 83 -4.21 -15.72 15.44
N SER A 84 -4.36 -15.75 14.12
CA SER A 84 -4.42 -16.96 13.33
C SER A 84 -3.90 -16.75 11.92
N ALA A 85 -3.33 -17.80 11.34
CA ALA A 85 -2.95 -17.82 9.94
C ALA A 85 -3.21 -19.22 9.38
N GLN A 86 -4.00 -19.30 8.34
CA GLN A 86 -4.34 -20.55 7.66
C GLN A 86 -4.28 -20.38 6.14
N SER A 87 -4.03 -21.47 5.44
CA SER A 87 -3.92 -21.50 4.00
C SER A 87 -4.42 -22.85 3.49
N GLY A 88 -5.05 -22.88 2.34
CA GLY A 88 -5.61 -24.10 1.77
C GLY A 88 -4.56 -25.10 1.27
N TRP A 89 -3.33 -24.65 1.06
CA TRP A 89 -2.20 -25.49 0.69
C TRP A 89 -0.93 -24.93 1.29
N ARG A 90 -0.21 -25.72 2.10
CA ARG A 90 0.92 -25.31 2.93
C ARG A 90 0.55 -24.21 3.96
N SER A 91 1.42 -23.99 4.91
CA SER A 91 1.24 -22.92 5.89
C SER A 91 1.54 -21.56 5.27
N VAL A 92 0.94 -20.52 5.83
CA VAL A 92 1.36 -19.13 5.58
C VAL A 92 2.81 -18.97 6.06
N ILE A 93 3.64 -18.34 5.27
CA ILE A 93 5.06 -18.12 5.56
C ILE A 93 5.31 -16.61 5.63
N LYS A 94 6.02 -16.18 6.67
CA LYS A 94 6.49 -14.80 6.81
C LYS A 94 7.76 -14.57 5.99
N ASP A 95 7.83 -13.43 5.32
CA ASP A 95 9.01 -12.88 4.64
C ASP A 95 9.59 -13.76 3.51
N LYS A 96 8.80 -14.72 3.03
CA LYS A 96 9.16 -15.65 1.97
C LYS A 96 7.99 -16.01 1.08
N ALA A 97 8.30 -16.42 -0.14
CA ALA A 97 7.33 -17.00 -1.07
C ALA A 97 6.84 -18.37 -0.55
N VAL A 98 5.55 -18.66 -0.74
CA VAL A 98 4.96 -19.92 -0.29
C VAL A 98 5.62 -21.12 -0.99
N GLY A 99 6.02 -22.10 -0.20
CA GLY A 99 6.58 -23.36 -0.74
C GLY A 99 8.00 -23.30 -1.25
N THR A 100 8.70 -22.17 -1.07
CA THR A 100 10.12 -22.01 -1.34
C THR A 100 10.80 -21.32 -0.14
N ASN A 101 12.12 -21.18 -0.21
CA ASN A 101 12.88 -20.32 0.71
C ASN A 101 13.21 -18.94 0.08
N ASP A 102 12.72 -18.69 -1.13
CA ASP A 102 13.00 -17.47 -1.86
C ASP A 102 12.27 -16.28 -1.25
N LYS A 103 12.84 -15.10 -1.48
CA LYS A 103 12.15 -13.85 -1.22
C LYS A 103 10.95 -13.69 -2.14
N ILE A 104 10.02 -12.94 -1.69
CA ILE A 104 8.80 -12.55 -2.37
C ILE A 104 9.12 -11.70 -3.60
N LYS A 105 8.53 -12.00 -4.75
CA LYS A 105 8.71 -11.24 -5.98
C LYS A 105 7.38 -10.86 -6.60
N LEU A 106 7.16 -9.57 -6.83
CA LEU A 106 5.96 -9.07 -7.51
C LEU A 106 6.33 -8.29 -8.77
N ASN A 107 5.40 -8.31 -9.72
CA ASN A 107 5.44 -7.40 -10.86
C ASN A 107 4.88 -6.04 -10.44
N ILE A 108 5.72 -5.02 -10.37
CA ILE A 108 5.33 -3.63 -10.11
C ILE A 108 5.57 -2.85 -11.41
N ASP A 109 4.50 -2.39 -12.03
CA ASP A 109 4.53 -1.58 -13.27
C ASP A 109 5.45 -2.16 -14.36
N GLY A 110 5.36 -3.48 -14.59
CA GLY A 110 6.14 -4.19 -15.61
C GLY A 110 7.54 -4.61 -15.16
N SER A 111 7.96 -4.27 -13.95
CA SER A 111 9.26 -4.65 -13.39
C SER A 111 9.10 -5.61 -12.20
N VAL A 112 9.92 -6.66 -12.14
CA VAL A 112 9.92 -7.59 -11.00
C VAL A 112 10.71 -6.97 -9.86
N LYS A 113 10.03 -6.73 -8.74
CA LYS A 113 10.65 -6.27 -7.48
C LYS A 113 10.65 -7.37 -6.45
N THR A 114 11.72 -7.41 -5.64
CA THR A 114 11.91 -8.35 -4.55
C THR A 114 11.62 -7.65 -3.23
N PHE A 115 10.94 -8.36 -2.33
CA PHE A 115 10.53 -7.85 -1.03
C PHE A 115 11.08 -8.71 0.10
N ASP A 116 11.56 -8.04 1.16
CA ASP A 116 12.11 -8.67 2.37
C ASP A 116 11.04 -8.94 3.43
N LYS A 117 9.88 -8.26 3.32
CA LYS A 117 8.78 -8.32 4.28
C LYS A 117 7.48 -8.68 3.58
N GLY A 118 6.64 -9.48 4.24
CA GLY A 118 5.33 -9.86 3.75
C GLY A 118 4.94 -11.30 4.04
N PHE A 119 3.93 -11.80 3.31
CA PHE A 119 3.41 -13.14 3.50
C PHE A 119 3.32 -13.91 2.19
N GLY A 120 3.88 -15.12 2.17
CA GLY A 120 3.59 -16.11 1.16
C GLY A 120 2.45 -17.01 1.62
N ALA A 121 1.37 -17.07 0.85
CA ALA A 121 0.22 -17.92 1.14
C ALA A 121 -0.35 -18.54 -0.13
N ALA A 122 -0.93 -19.73 -0.03
CA ALA A 122 -1.71 -20.33 -1.09
C ALA A 122 -3.18 -19.96 -0.93
N THR A 123 -4.00 -20.33 -1.90
CA THR A 123 -5.44 -20.03 -1.91
C THR A 123 -6.19 -20.47 -0.68
N ASN A 124 -7.35 -19.82 -0.50
CA ASN A 124 -8.17 -19.95 0.69
C ASN A 124 -7.37 -19.67 1.97
N ALA A 125 -6.43 -18.71 1.87
CA ALA A 125 -5.72 -18.25 3.04
C ALA A 125 -6.50 -17.16 3.78
N GLU A 126 -6.36 -17.19 5.09
CA GLU A 126 -6.84 -16.15 5.99
C GLU A 126 -5.76 -15.88 7.04
N ILE A 127 -5.42 -14.61 7.24
CA ILE A 127 -4.48 -14.15 8.26
C ILE A 127 -5.19 -13.10 9.11
N VAL A 128 -5.15 -13.25 10.41
CA VAL A 128 -5.88 -12.39 11.35
C VAL A 128 -4.91 -11.77 12.36
N TYR A 129 -4.99 -10.46 12.48
CA TYR A 129 -4.24 -9.67 13.45
C TYR A 129 -5.16 -8.88 14.36
N ASP A 130 -4.75 -8.70 15.61
CA ASP A 130 -5.23 -7.63 16.46
C ASP A 130 -4.20 -6.49 16.41
N LEU A 131 -4.64 -5.31 15.97
CA LEU A 131 -3.82 -4.11 15.91
C LEU A 131 -4.01 -3.20 17.13
N GLU A 132 -4.85 -3.61 18.10
CA GLU A 132 -5.12 -2.90 19.36
C GLU A 132 -5.44 -1.40 19.18
N GLY A 133 -5.89 -1.01 17.99
CA GLY A 133 -6.18 0.38 17.68
C GLY A 133 -4.97 1.32 17.64
N GLN A 134 -3.77 0.80 17.45
CA GLN A 134 -2.53 1.58 17.53
C GLN A 134 -2.07 2.18 16.19
N TYR A 135 -2.75 1.87 15.08
CA TYR A 135 -2.33 2.25 13.73
C TYR A 135 -3.44 2.98 13.00
N ASP A 136 -3.09 4.07 12.35
CA ASP A 136 -4.01 4.92 11.60
C ASP A 136 -4.16 4.47 10.13
N TYR A 137 -3.11 3.88 9.57
CA TYR A 137 -3.04 3.50 8.16
C TYR A 137 -2.53 2.07 8.01
N PHE A 138 -3.03 1.41 6.98
CA PHE A 138 -2.53 0.12 6.52
C PHE A 138 -2.16 0.21 5.04
N THR A 139 -0.94 -0.17 4.70
CA THR A 139 -0.46 -0.18 3.31
C THR A 139 0.14 -1.52 2.94
N THR A 140 -0.10 -1.96 1.71
CA THR A 140 0.44 -3.24 1.21
C THR A 140 0.45 -3.27 -0.32
N TYR A 141 1.25 -4.17 -0.89
CA TYR A 141 1.06 -4.64 -2.25
C TYR A 141 0.34 -5.98 -2.23
N VAL A 142 -0.60 -6.18 -3.15
CA VAL A 142 -1.28 -7.45 -3.36
C VAL A 142 -1.05 -7.92 -4.81
N GLY A 143 -0.63 -9.18 -4.98
CA GLY A 143 -0.27 -9.67 -6.31
C GLY A 143 0.09 -11.15 -6.33
N THR A 144 0.40 -11.68 -7.52
CA THR A 144 0.91 -13.02 -7.73
C THR A 144 2.43 -13.04 -7.57
N ASP A 145 2.93 -14.05 -6.84
CA ASP A 145 4.37 -14.24 -6.68
C ASP A 145 5.01 -14.75 -7.97
N LYS A 146 6.01 -14.05 -8.46
CA LYS A 146 6.75 -14.40 -9.67
C LYS A 146 7.69 -15.61 -9.52
N ASN A 147 7.83 -16.16 -8.33
CA ASN A 147 8.49 -17.44 -8.13
C ASN A 147 7.59 -18.63 -8.58
N PHE A 148 6.30 -18.39 -8.84
CA PHE A 148 5.36 -19.40 -9.30
C PHE A 148 4.77 -19.03 -10.66
N ASP A 149 5.14 -19.78 -11.65
CA ASP A 149 4.71 -19.59 -13.02
C ASP A 149 3.55 -20.56 -13.38
N MET A 150 2.32 -20.17 -13.02
CA MET A 150 1.12 -20.96 -13.29
C MET A 150 0.11 -20.15 -14.10
N ASP A 151 -0.10 -20.51 -15.34
CA ASP A 151 -0.96 -19.79 -16.30
C ASP A 151 -2.43 -19.74 -15.90
N SER A 152 -2.93 -20.71 -15.15
CA SER A 152 -4.33 -20.78 -14.72
C SER A 152 -4.66 -20.03 -13.43
N THR A 153 -3.70 -19.29 -12.86
CA THR A 153 -3.89 -18.62 -11.58
C THR A 153 -4.87 -17.45 -11.69
N THR A 154 -5.94 -17.50 -10.91
CA THR A 154 -6.86 -16.37 -10.68
C THR A 154 -7.04 -16.15 -9.18
N ILE A 155 -6.87 -14.90 -8.73
CA ILE A 155 -6.87 -14.55 -7.31
C ILE A 155 -7.70 -13.33 -7.08
N LYS A 156 -8.32 -13.25 -5.91
CA LYS A 156 -8.91 -12.03 -5.34
C LYS A 156 -8.41 -11.85 -3.92
N PHE A 157 -8.04 -10.63 -3.60
CA PHE A 157 -7.74 -10.21 -2.24
C PHE A 157 -8.94 -9.52 -1.62
N ARG A 158 -9.08 -9.71 -0.31
CA ARG A 158 -10.03 -8.96 0.51
C ARG A 158 -9.35 -8.57 1.81
N ILE A 159 -9.60 -7.34 2.24
CA ILE A 159 -9.17 -6.86 3.55
C ILE A 159 -10.44 -6.49 4.32
N LEU A 160 -10.51 -6.99 5.53
CA LEU A 160 -11.60 -6.69 6.44
C LEU A 160 -11.02 -6.02 7.69
N ALA A 161 -11.61 -4.90 8.08
CA ALA A 161 -11.34 -4.23 9.34
C ALA A 161 -12.59 -4.39 10.23
N ASP A 162 -12.44 -4.94 11.41
CA ASP A 162 -13.55 -5.26 12.34
C ASP A 162 -14.74 -6.00 11.70
N GLY A 163 -14.41 -6.94 10.81
CA GLY A 163 -15.41 -7.73 10.09
C GLY A 163 -16.06 -7.04 8.90
N LYS A 164 -15.79 -5.75 8.66
CA LYS A 164 -16.27 -5.01 7.49
C LYS A 164 -15.25 -5.10 6.36
N GLU A 165 -15.70 -5.42 5.14
CA GLU A 165 -14.84 -5.38 3.95
C GLU A 165 -14.47 -3.92 3.63
N VAL A 166 -13.17 -3.61 3.67
CA VAL A 166 -12.62 -2.27 3.41
C VAL A 166 -11.85 -2.22 2.11
N TYR A 167 -11.50 -3.37 1.56
CA TYR A 167 -10.87 -3.50 0.26
C TYR A 167 -11.18 -4.86 -0.37
N LYS A 168 -11.34 -4.85 -1.68
CA LYS A 168 -11.47 -6.05 -2.52
C LYS A 168 -10.85 -5.78 -3.88
N SER A 169 -9.90 -6.61 -4.30
CA SER A 169 -9.28 -6.49 -5.61
C SER A 169 -10.22 -7.00 -6.71
N ASP A 170 -9.96 -6.59 -7.93
CA ASP A 170 -10.38 -7.29 -9.12
C ASP A 170 -9.72 -8.68 -9.20
N VAL A 171 -9.98 -9.41 -10.27
CA VAL A 171 -9.31 -10.69 -10.51
C VAL A 171 -7.87 -10.43 -10.94
N ILE A 172 -6.93 -10.81 -10.09
CA ILE A 172 -5.51 -10.76 -10.38
C ILE A 172 -5.09 -12.10 -11.03
N ARG A 173 -4.36 -12.02 -12.11
CA ARG A 173 -3.79 -13.15 -12.86
C ARG A 173 -2.27 -13.11 -12.80
N LYS A 174 -1.60 -14.14 -13.33
CA LYS A 174 -0.13 -14.28 -13.38
C LYS A 174 0.58 -12.98 -13.82
N ASP A 175 0.11 -12.35 -14.88
CA ASP A 175 0.76 -11.16 -15.47
C ASP A 175 0.15 -9.84 -15.06
N THR A 176 -0.89 -9.86 -14.23
CA THR A 176 -1.47 -8.65 -13.66
C THR A 176 -0.42 -7.98 -12.77
N PRO A 177 -0.12 -6.69 -12.97
CA PRO A 177 0.72 -5.94 -12.03
C PRO A 177 0.15 -6.01 -10.61
N ALA A 178 1.03 -6.05 -9.63
CA ALA A 178 0.60 -5.99 -8.24
C ALA A 178 0.01 -4.62 -7.94
N GLU A 179 -1.07 -4.62 -7.17
CA GLU A 179 -1.79 -3.42 -6.79
C GLU A 179 -1.28 -2.90 -5.45
N PHE A 180 -0.98 -1.59 -5.38
CA PHE A 180 -0.70 -0.92 -4.12
C PHE A 180 -2.02 -0.55 -3.44
N VAL A 181 -2.19 -1.02 -2.21
CA VAL A 181 -3.37 -0.77 -1.38
C VAL A 181 -2.98 0.11 -0.22
N SER A 182 -3.72 1.20 -0.02
CA SER A 182 -3.57 2.10 1.10
C SER A 182 -4.94 2.38 1.72
N LEU A 183 -5.07 2.11 3.01
CA LEU A 183 -6.33 2.22 3.75
C LEU A 183 -6.14 3.11 4.99
N ASP A 184 -7.02 4.09 5.15
CA ASP A 184 -7.22 4.76 6.42
C ASP A 184 -8.05 3.83 7.31
N ILE A 185 -7.45 3.38 8.41
CA ILE A 185 -8.10 2.46 9.35
C ILE A 185 -8.54 3.13 10.66
N LYS A 186 -8.29 4.44 10.83
CA LYS A 186 -8.75 5.23 12.00
C LYS A 186 -10.26 5.19 12.19
N VAL A 187 -10.99 5.26 11.09
CA VAL A 187 -12.46 5.32 11.11
C VAL A 187 -13.12 4.07 11.70
N TYR A 188 -12.41 2.96 11.74
CA TYR A 188 -12.89 1.71 12.33
C TYR A 188 -12.62 1.64 13.83
N LEU A 189 -11.74 2.52 14.36
CA LEU A 189 -11.42 2.64 15.79
C LEU A 189 -12.43 3.47 16.57
N ASN A 190 -13.21 4.34 15.90
CA ASN A 190 -14.08 5.34 16.50
C ASN A 190 -15.56 4.95 16.58
N SER A 191 -15.96 3.73 16.19
CA SER A 191 -17.33 3.27 16.43
C SER A 191 -17.50 2.98 17.92
N LEU A 192 -18.08 3.97 18.61
CA LEU A 192 -18.44 3.92 20.01
C LEU A 192 -19.38 2.74 20.24
N LEU A 193 -18.88 1.66 20.79
CA LEU A 193 -19.52 0.69 21.68
C LEU A 193 -18.71 -0.61 21.71
N VAL A 194 -18.19 -0.89 22.91
CA VAL A 194 -17.55 -2.15 23.31
C VAL A 194 -16.10 -2.31 22.83
N LYS A 195 -15.19 -2.59 23.76
CA LYS A 195 -13.86 -3.18 23.54
C LYS A 195 -13.97 -4.36 22.56
N LYS A 196 -13.91 -4.08 21.28
CA LYS A 196 -13.73 -5.08 20.24
C LYS A 196 -12.27 -5.02 19.78
N GLU A 197 -11.65 -6.16 19.87
CA GLU A 197 -10.36 -6.44 19.27
C GLU A 197 -10.39 -5.95 17.82
N PHE A 198 -9.53 -5.01 17.46
CA PHE A 198 -9.43 -4.53 16.09
C PHE A 198 -8.75 -5.60 15.25
N MET A 199 -9.53 -6.36 14.52
CA MET A 199 -9.05 -7.47 13.71
C MET A 199 -8.95 -7.08 12.23
N ILE A 200 -7.75 -7.15 11.68
CA ILE A 200 -7.58 -7.19 10.23
C ILE A 200 -7.59 -8.64 9.79
N ARG A 201 -8.54 -8.98 8.92
CA ARG A 201 -8.61 -10.28 8.25
C ARG A 201 -8.28 -10.12 6.78
N PHE A 202 -7.30 -10.87 6.35
CA PHE A 202 -6.97 -11.01 4.94
C PHE A 202 -7.55 -12.33 4.46
N LYS A 203 -8.52 -12.26 3.55
CA LYS A 203 -9.10 -13.46 2.93
C LYS A 203 -8.70 -13.51 1.48
N ILE A 204 -8.03 -14.59 1.11
CA ILE A 204 -7.56 -14.85 -0.23
C ILE A 204 -8.41 -15.98 -0.82
N LEU A 205 -9.13 -15.66 -1.88
CA LEU A 205 -9.98 -16.62 -2.59
C LEU A 205 -9.30 -17.03 -3.90
N ASN A 206 -9.02 -18.33 -4.04
CA ASN A 206 -8.45 -19.01 -5.20
C ASN A 206 -7.00 -18.68 -5.61
N LEU A 207 -6.11 -19.57 -5.27
CA LEU A 207 -4.72 -19.88 -5.66
C LEU A 207 -3.59 -18.87 -5.38
N LYS A 208 -2.59 -19.35 -4.62
CA LYS A 208 -1.22 -18.87 -4.31
C LYS A 208 -0.95 -17.36 -4.37
N VAL A 209 -0.78 -16.74 -3.21
CA VAL A 209 -0.69 -15.30 -3.05
C VAL A 209 0.28 -14.84 -2.00
N LEU A 210 0.67 -13.60 -2.21
CA LEU A 210 1.57 -12.83 -1.40
C LEU A 210 0.92 -11.53 -0.94
N LEU A 211 1.05 -11.26 0.34
CA LEU A 211 0.76 -10.00 0.96
C LEU A 211 2.07 -9.39 1.49
N ILE A 212 2.37 -8.14 1.11
CA ILE A 212 3.46 -7.35 1.64
C ILE A 212 2.86 -6.24 2.47
N VAL A 213 3.35 -6.07 3.67
CA VAL A 213 2.90 -5.06 4.62
C VAL A 213 4.08 -4.25 5.10
#